data_cd87d8c4bd261c44d7846d97b167e977
#
_entry.id   cd87d8c4bd261c44d7846d97b167e977
#
_cell.length_a   1.000
_cell.length_b   1.000
_cell.length_c   1.000
_cell.angle_alpha   90.00
_cell.angle_beta   90.00
_cell.angle_gamma   90.00
#
_symmetry.space_group_name_H-M   'P 1'
#
loop_
_entity.id
_entity.type
_entity.pdbx_description
1 polymer ?
#
loop_
_entity_poly.entity_id
_entity_poly.type
_entity_poly.pdbx_seq_one_letter_code
_entity_poly.pdbx_strand_id
1 'polypeptide(L)'
;MSEGKAFPAWAWVGCGCLGALGALAVLAVAIGFWGVQKARQFGEEIADPGERAKKVLGVLGASEMPEGYHPVVALSVPLLLDVAVLSDLPPDETGRPPEFGEHGFIYVSYPAFGRNQREIRDFFEGRRDDLDELGRHRIDLDLDERISNGKISREADDVLWVSYRGTIDTDDAGRSKEGLMALLLIDCGDSRQRFGVWLGPDPDPEAAAADLDVSGTVSDPEAIERFLSPIHPCR
;
A
#
# COMPACT_ATOMS: atom_id res chain seq x y z
N MET A 1 68.27 12.64 -30.42
CA MET A 1 67.65 11.69 -29.48
C MET A 1 66.90 12.51 -28.51
N SER A 2 65.56 12.55 -28.61
CA SER A 2 64.69 13.34 -27.78
C SER A 2 64.22 12.45 -26.66
N GLU A 3 64.63 12.72 -25.41
CA GLU A 3 64.15 12.03 -24.21
C GLU A 3 62.70 12.46 -23.94
N GLY A 4 61.77 11.54 -24.20
CA GLY A 4 60.38 11.69 -23.82
C GLY A 4 60.25 11.67 -22.31
N LYS A 5 59.95 12.81 -21.69
CA LYS A 5 59.61 12.90 -20.26
C LYS A 5 58.31 12.11 -19.99
N ALA A 6 58.48 10.96 -19.36
CA ALA A 6 57.34 10.16 -18.89
C ALA A 6 56.54 10.98 -17.82
N PHE A 7 55.23 11.16 -18.02
CA PHE A 7 54.36 11.78 -17.05
C PHE A 7 54.34 10.95 -15.76
N PRO A 8 54.47 11.57 -14.58
CA PRO A 8 54.49 10.82 -13.33
C PRO A 8 53.14 10.17 -13.03
N ALA A 9 53.19 8.91 -12.58
CA ALA A 9 51.99 8.08 -12.32
C ALA A 9 50.92 8.72 -11.40
N TRP A 10 51.34 9.61 -10.49
CA TRP A 10 50.41 10.32 -9.61
C TRP A 10 49.48 11.32 -10.36
N ALA A 11 49.87 11.83 -11.51
CA ALA A 11 49.06 12.71 -12.33
C ALA A 11 47.87 11.96 -12.95
N TRP A 12 48.01 10.68 -13.26
CA TRP A 12 46.92 9.83 -13.75
C TRP A 12 45.92 9.46 -12.63
N VAL A 13 46.39 9.25 -11.38
CA VAL A 13 45.55 8.97 -10.23
C VAL A 13 44.73 10.19 -9.86
N GLY A 14 45.32 11.40 -9.88
CA GLY A 14 44.62 12.65 -9.60
C GLY A 14 43.53 12.97 -10.62
N CYS A 15 43.76 12.78 -11.93
CA CYS A 15 42.74 12.98 -12.96
C CYS A 15 41.59 11.97 -12.86
N GLY A 16 41.91 10.70 -12.53
CA GLY A 16 40.88 9.66 -12.35
C GLY A 16 39.92 9.94 -11.17
N CYS A 17 40.45 10.36 -10.02
CA CYS A 17 39.64 10.70 -8.84
C CYS A 17 38.75 11.94 -9.07
N LEU A 18 39.29 12.99 -9.73
CA LEU A 18 38.49 14.18 -10.05
C LEU A 18 37.38 13.89 -11.06
N GLY A 19 37.69 13.03 -12.06
CA GLY A 19 36.66 12.57 -13.02
C GLY A 19 35.56 11.75 -12.38
N ALA A 20 35.89 10.85 -11.44
CA ALA A 20 34.93 10.04 -10.73
C ALA A 20 34.05 10.90 -9.79
N LEU A 21 34.63 11.86 -9.05
CA LEU A 21 33.90 12.80 -8.21
C LEU A 21 32.97 13.70 -9.05
N GLY A 22 33.44 14.18 -10.21
CA GLY A 22 32.63 14.95 -11.14
C GLY A 22 31.44 14.14 -11.67
N ALA A 23 31.65 12.88 -12.06
CA ALA A 23 30.58 12.00 -12.51
C ALA A 23 29.55 11.71 -11.42
N LEU A 24 30.00 11.48 -10.18
CA LEU A 24 29.11 11.29 -9.02
C LEU A 24 28.29 12.55 -8.71
N ALA A 25 28.90 13.73 -8.79
CA ALA A 25 28.20 15.00 -8.60
C ALA A 25 27.13 15.24 -9.67
N VAL A 26 27.45 14.97 -10.96
CA VAL A 26 26.48 15.08 -12.06
C VAL A 26 25.34 14.07 -11.88
N LEU A 27 25.65 12.84 -11.46
CA LEU A 27 24.65 11.80 -11.20
C LEU A 27 23.73 12.23 -10.03
N ALA A 28 24.29 12.75 -8.94
CA ALA A 28 23.51 13.23 -7.81
C ALA A 28 22.58 14.40 -8.19
N VAL A 29 23.07 15.34 -9.01
CA VAL A 29 22.26 16.46 -9.52
C VAL A 29 21.17 15.94 -10.46
N ALA A 30 21.47 14.98 -11.34
CA ALA A 30 20.50 14.40 -12.26
C ALA A 30 19.39 13.65 -11.50
N ILE A 31 19.75 12.85 -10.47
CA ILE A 31 18.79 12.15 -9.61
C ILE A 31 17.95 13.15 -8.81
N GLY A 32 18.55 14.18 -8.25
CA GLY A 32 17.85 15.23 -7.53
C GLY A 32 16.87 15.99 -8.42
N PHE A 33 17.30 16.40 -9.62
CA PHE A 33 16.44 17.10 -10.58
C PHE A 33 15.26 16.21 -11.06
N TRP A 34 15.55 14.94 -11.36
CA TRP A 34 14.54 13.98 -11.74
C TRP A 34 13.56 13.71 -10.59
N GLY A 35 14.06 13.59 -9.37
CA GLY A 35 13.24 13.44 -8.17
C GLY A 35 12.29 14.62 -7.95
N VAL A 36 12.79 15.86 -8.11
CA VAL A 36 11.96 17.08 -7.99
C VAL A 36 10.90 17.15 -9.10
N GLN A 37 11.26 16.81 -10.34
CA GLN A 37 10.28 16.76 -11.43
C GLN A 37 9.20 15.70 -11.17
N LYS A 38 9.60 14.52 -10.71
CA LYS A 38 8.65 13.45 -10.35
C LYS A 38 7.76 13.84 -9.18
N ALA A 39 8.30 14.51 -8.16
CA ALA A 39 7.52 15.02 -7.03
C ALA A 39 6.49 16.07 -7.47
N ARG A 40 6.84 16.96 -8.40
CA ARG A 40 5.90 17.95 -8.96
C ARG A 40 4.80 17.27 -9.79
N GLN A 41 5.16 16.34 -10.69
CA GLN A 41 4.20 15.57 -11.47
C GLN A 41 3.26 14.78 -10.55
N PHE A 42 3.79 14.17 -9.50
CA PHE A 42 3.00 13.46 -8.51
C PHE A 42 2.01 14.38 -7.79
N GLY A 43 2.45 15.60 -7.44
CA GLY A 43 1.56 16.61 -6.86
C GLY A 43 0.43 17.05 -7.79
N GLU A 44 0.73 17.29 -9.09
CA GLU A 44 -0.27 17.64 -10.10
C GLU A 44 -1.26 16.49 -10.35
N GLU A 45 -0.77 15.26 -10.41
CA GLU A 45 -1.58 14.05 -10.60
C GLU A 45 -2.50 13.74 -9.41
N ILE A 46 -2.05 14.05 -8.17
CA ILE A 46 -2.90 13.95 -6.97
C ILE A 46 -3.97 15.05 -6.99
N ALA A 47 -3.65 16.23 -7.49
CA ALA A 47 -4.58 17.35 -7.55
C ALA A 47 -5.70 17.16 -8.59
N ASP A 48 -5.43 16.43 -9.67
CA ASP A 48 -6.45 16.13 -10.70
C ASP A 48 -7.29 14.91 -10.31
N PRO A 49 -8.59 15.07 -10.00
CA PRO A 49 -9.45 13.96 -9.60
C PRO A 49 -9.58 12.86 -10.68
N GLY A 50 -9.54 13.23 -11.97
CA GLY A 50 -9.66 12.28 -13.07
C GLY A 50 -8.42 11.41 -13.23
N GLU A 51 -7.22 12.00 -13.19
CA GLU A 51 -5.95 11.25 -13.26
C GLU A 51 -5.74 10.41 -12.00
N ARG A 52 -6.13 10.93 -10.84
CA ARG A 52 -6.10 10.19 -9.58
C ARG A 52 -6.99 8.94 -9.64
N ALA A 53 -8.25 9.07 -10.11
CA ALA A 53 -9.16 7.95 -10.29
C ALA A 53 -8.61 6.90 -11.25
N LYS A 54 -8.10 7.32 -12.40
CA LYS A 54 -7.51 6.44 -13.39
C LYS A 54 -6.31 5.66 -12.86
N LYS A 55 -5.45 6.30 -12.07
CA LYS A 55 -4.29 5.64 -11.44
C LYS A 55 -4.72 4.62 -10.39
N VAL A 56 -5.66 4.98 -9.52
CA VAL A 56 -6.20 4.07 -8.51
C VAL A 56 -6.82 2.85 -9.18
N LEU A 57 -7.66 3.04 -10.19
CA LEU A 57 -8.24 1.94 -10.98
C LEU A 57 -7.15 1.06 -11.62
N GLY A 58 -6.10 1.67 -12.18
CA GLY A 58 -4.97 0.93 -12.76
C GLY A 58 -4.22 0.08 -11.74
N VAL A 59 -3.97 0.60 -10.54
CA VAL A 59 -3.29 -0.13 -9.46
C VAL A 59 -4.15 -1.28 -8.92
N LEU A 60 -5.46 -1.06 -8.78
CA LEU A 60 -6.40 -2.07 -8.30
C LEU A 60 -6.80 -3.08 -9.41
N GLY A 61 -6.41 -2.85 -10.67
CA GLY A 61 -6.91 -3.63 -11.81
C GLY A 61 -8.43 -3.53 -11.97
N ALA A 62 -9.03 -2.44 -11.47
CA ALA A 62 -10.47 -2.29 -11.39
C ALA A 62 -11.02 -1.59 -12.64
N SER A 63 -12.21 -2.00 -13.09
CA SER A 63 -12.94 -1.37 -14.18
C SER A 63 -13.72 -0.13 -13.73
N GLU A 64 -14.12 -0.10 -12.48
CA GLU A 64 -14.88 0.98 -11.84
C GLU A 64 -14.52 1.04 -10.34
N MET A 65 -14.82 2.16 -9.69
CA MET A 65 -14.65 2.29 -8.25
C MET A 65 -15.68 1.42 -7.51
N PRO A 66 -15.29 0.80 -6.38
CA PRO A 66 -16.26 0.21 -5.48
C PRO A 66 -17.33 1.23 -5.09
N GLU A 67 -18.57 0.76 -4.97
CA GLU A 67 -19.71 1.63 -4.67
C GLU A 67 -19.50 2.41 -3.35
N GLY A 68 -19.72 3.73 -3.39
CA GLY A 68 -19.55 4.62 -2.24
C GLY A 68 -18.10 5.01 -1.94
N TYR A 69 -17.12 4.60 -2.78
CA TYR A 69 -15.70 4.92 -2.55
C TYR A 69 -15.15 5.91 -3.57
N HIS A 70 -14.22 6.73 -3.10
CA HIS A 70 -13.54 7.76 -3.85
C HIS A 70 -12.02 7.60 -3.78
N PRO A 71 -11.29 7.91 -4.87
CA PRO A 71 -9.84 7.76 -4.91
C PRO A 71 -9.15 8.84 -4.08
N VAL A 72 -8.30 8.43 -3.12
CA VAL A 72 -7.47 9.33 -2.31
C VAL A 72 -6.12 9.53 -2.97
N VAL A 73 -5.39 8.43 -3.21
CA VAL A 73 -4.05 8.45 -3.79
C VAL A 73 -3.72 7.10 -4.43
N ALA A 74 -2.90 7.11 -5.46
CA ALA A 74 -2.20 5.93 -5.94
C ALA A 74 -0.73 6.24 -6.21
N LEU A 75 0.12 5.31 -5.85
CA LEU A 75 1.55 5.31 -6.13
C LEU A 75 1.92 4.00 -6.80
N SER A 76 2.60 4.07 -7.93
CA SER A 76 3.18 2.90 -8.58
C SER A 76 4.66 3.16 -8.85
N VAL A 77 5.50 2.36 -8.21
CA VAL A 77 6.94 2.32 -8.46
C VAL A 77 7.23 1.01 -9.19
N PRO A 78 7.56 1.06 -10.49
CA PRO A 78 7.74 -0.14 -11.29
C PRO A 78 8.63 -1.16 -10.61
N LEU A 79 8.19 -2.42 -10.57
CA LEU A 79 8.85 -3.58 -9.97
C LEU A 79 9.00 -3.57 -8.44
N LEU A 80 8.70 -2.46 -7.76
CA LEU A 80 8.93 -2.33 -6.32
C LEU A 80 7.63 -2.30 -5.52
N LEU A 81 6.73 -1.36 -5.81
CA LEU A 81 5.60 -1.08 -4.93
C LEU A 81 4.44 -0.47 -5.71
N ASP A 82 3.25 -1.00 -5.47
CA ASP A 82 2.00 -0.34 -5.87
C ASP A 82 1.18 -0.11 -4.61
N VAL A 83 0.62 1.08 -4.50
CA VAL A 83 -0.26 1.49 -3.40
C VAL A 83 -1.48 2.17 -3.99
N ALA A 84 -2.66 1.86 -3.45
CA ALA A 84 -3.89 2.60 -3.73
C ALA A 84 -4.66 2.81 -2.42
N VAL A 85 -5.26 3.99 -2.30
CA VAL A 85 -6.05 4.35 -1.13
C VAL A 85 -7.40 4.88 -1.59
N LEU A 86 -8.45 4.36 -0.97
CA LEU A 86 -9.84 4.77 -1.17
C LEU A 86 -10.43 5.28 0.15
N SER A 87 -11.37 6.20 0.05
CA SER A 87 -12.17 6.73 1.17
C SER A 87 -13.65 6.75 0.79
N ASP A 88 -14.52 6.66 1.76
CA ASP A 88 -15.97 6.85 1.62
C ASP A 88 -16.38 8.34 1.49
N LEU A 89 -15.46 9.27 1.75
CA LEU A 89 -15.73 10.70 1.57
C LEU A 89 -15.42 11.13 0.13
N PRO A 90 -16.29 11.95 -0.50
CA PRO A 90 -15.99 12.56 -1.78
C PRO A 90 -14.87 13.61 -1.64
N PRO A 91 -14.13 13.90 -2.74
CA PRO A 91 -13.20 15.02 -2.76
C PRO A 91 -13.93 16.34 -2.49
N ASP A 92 -13.22 17.30 -1.86
CA ASP A 92 -13.77 18.63 -1.62
C ASP A 92 -14.03 19.42 -2.94
N GLU A 93 -14.68 20.58 -2.82
CA GLU A 93 -14.97 21.45 -3.98
C GLU A 93 -13.70 21.93 -4.72
N THR A 94 -12.54 21.87 -4.06
CA THR A 94 -11.22 22.23 -4.64
C THR A 94 -10.56 21.05 -5.34
N GLY A 95 -11.15 19.85 -5.30
CA GLY A 95 -10.60 18.62 -5.85
C GLY A 95 -9.50 18.00 -5.01
N ARG A 96 -9.28 18.48 -3.78
CA ARG A 96 -8.30 17.83 -2.87
C ARG A 96 -8.70 16.40 -2.58
N PRO A 97 -7.70 15.53 -2.38
CA PRO A 97 -7.97 14.17 -1.93
C PRO A 97 -8.82 14.18 -0.66
N PRO A 98 -9.83 13.30 -0.57
CA PRO A 98 -10.62 13.20 0.65
C PRO A 98 -9.78 12.66 1.80
N GLU A 99 -10.13 13.07 3.01
CA GLU A 99 -9.68 12.41 4.23
C GLU A 99 -10.44 11.08 4.41
N PHE A 100 -10.02 10.24 5.34
CA PHE A 100 -10.80 9.07 5.70
C PHE A 100 -12.06 9.49 6.47
N GLY A 101 -13.22 9.05 5.99
CA GLY A 101 -14.48 9.16 6.69
C GLY A 101 -14.64 8.07 7.76
N GLU A 102 -15.73 7.33 7.68
CA GLU A 102 -15.96 6.15 8.52
C GLU A 102 -15.32 4.90 7.92
N HIS A 103 -15.23 4.83 6.57
CA HIS A 103 -14.65 3.72 5.86
C HIS A 103 -13.44 4.16 5.04
N GLY A 104 -12.47 3.26 4.94
CA GLY A 104 -11.29 3.46 4.12
C GLY A 104 -10.73 2.13 3.62
N PHE A 105 -10.06 2.17 2.49
CA PHE A 105 -9.37 0.99 1.96
C PHE A 105 -7.96 1.35 1.53
N ILE A 106 -7.00 0.59 2.01
CA ILE A 106 -5.59 0.70 1.66
C ILE A 106 -5.17 -0.60 0.98
N TYR A 107 -4.67 -0.49 -0.23
CA TYR A 107 -4.09 -1.60 -0.99
C TYR A 107 -2.59 -1.40 -1.17
N VAL A 108 -1.83 -2.46 -0.98
CA VAL A 108 -0.38 -2.49 -1.17
C VAL A 108 0.03 -3.76 -1.90
N SER A 109 0.87 -3.62 -2.93
CA SER A 109 1.45 -4.75 -3.66
C SER A 109 2.96 -4.57 -3.80
N TYR A 110 3.73 -5.60 -3.46
CA TYR A 110 5.20 -5.59 -3.57
C TYR A 110 5.75 -6.99 -3.91
N PRO A 111 6.97 -7.10 -4.45
CA PRO A 111 7.61 -8.39 -4.69
C PRO A 111 7.77 -9.18 -3.40
N ALA A 112 7.40 -10.45 -3.41
CA ALA A 112 7.58 -11.34 -2.28
C ALA A 112 9.06 -11.71 -2.14
N PHE A 113 9.72 -11.18 -1.13
CA PHE A 113 11.10 -11.54 -0.82
C PHE A 113 11.12 -12.53 0.37
N GLY A 114 11.52 -13.79 0.12
CA GLY A 114 11.96 -14.69 1.17
C GLY A 114 10.93 -15.62 1.78
N ARG A 115 11.22 -16.06 3.04
CA ARG A 115 10.58 -17.20 3.72
C ARG A 115 9.19 -16.91 4.28
N ASN A 116 8.74 -15.69 4.28
CA ASN A 116 7.62 -15.21 5.07
C ASN A 116 6.23 -15.53 4.51
N GLN A 117 6.14 -16.00 3.25
CA GLN A 117 4.84 -16.30 2.62
C GLN A 117 4.01 -17.34 3.40
N ARG A 118 4.68 -18.36 3.98
CA ARG A 118 3.96 -19.37 4.78
C ARG A 118 3.43 -18.79 6.09
N GLU A 119 4.24 -17.99 6.77
CA GLU A 119 3.87 -17.39 8.05
C GLU A 119 2.71 -16.41 7.89
N ILE A 120 2.73 -15.60 6.82
CA ILE A 120 1.64 -14.71 6.46
C ILE A 120 0.37 -15.52 6.17
N ARG A 121 0.47 -16.56 5.34
CA ARG A 121 -0.68 -17.43 5.05
C ARG A 121 -1.22 -18.10 6.31
N ASP A 122 -0.33 -18.61 7.18
CA ASP A 122 -0.71 -19.26 8.44
C ASP A 122 -1.47 -18.30 9.36
N PHE A 123 -1.13 -17.02 9.36
CA PHE A 123 -1.88 -15.99 10.08
C PHE A 123 -3.29 -15.79 9.49
N PHE A 124 -3.41 -15.60 8.18
CA PHE A 124 -4.72 -15.42 7.53
C PHE A 124 -5.62 -16.65 7.64
N GLU A 125 -5.04 -17.85 7.68
CA GLU A 125 -5.77 -19.11 7.88
C GLU A 125 -6.03 -19.43 9.36
N GLY A 126 -5.62 -18.56 10.29
CA GLY A 126 -5.89 -18.70 11.72
C GLY A 126 -5.04 -19.72 12.44
N ARG A 127 -3.91 -20.12 11.86
CA ARG A 127 -2.93 -21.00 12.49
C ARG A 127 -1.91 -20.27 13.36
N ARG A 128 -1.85 -18.95 13.24
CA ARG A 128 -1.02 -18.04 14.06
C ARG A 128 -1.83 -16.81 14.46
N ASP A 129 -1.55 -16.29 15.64
CA ASP A 129 -2.23 -15.09 16.17
C ASP A 129 -1.35 -13.85 16.10
N ASP A 130 -0.06 -13.98 15.77
CA ASP A 130 0.91 -12.88 15.74
C ASP A 130 1.41 -12.61 14.31
N LEU A 131 1.57 -11.33 14.00
CA LEU A 131 2.16 -10.80 12.78
C LEU A 131 3.41 -9.98 13.08
N ASP A 132 4.37 -10.56 13.82
CA ASP A 132 5.66 -9.91 14.19
C ASP A 132 6.39 -9.28 12.98
N GLU A 133 6.08 -9.69 11.78
CA GLU A 133 6.72 -9.19 10.57
C GLU A 133 5.98 -8.04 9.87
N LEU A 134 4.66 -7.92 9.97
CA LEU A 134 3.95 -6.75 9.46
C LEU A 134 4.29 -5.51 10.29
N GLY A 135 4.49 -5.65 11.59
CA GLY A 135 4.94 -4.56 12.48
C GLY A 135 6.33 -4.00 12.13
N ARG A 136 7.19 -4.74 11.40
CA ARG A 136 8.47 -4.22 10.91
C ARG A 136 8.34 -3.22 9.76
N HIS A 137 7.21 -3.16 9.09
CA HIS A 137 6.97 -2.27 7.95
C HIS A 137 6.30 -0.95 8.31
N ARG A 138 6.27 -0.55 9.60
CA ARG A 138 5.77 0.76 10.09
C ARG A 138 4.29 1.05 9.84
N ILE A 139 3.47 0.02 9.68
CA ILE A 139 2.03 0.20 9.80
C ILE A 139 1.72 -0.14 11.27
N ASP A 140 1.55 0.89 12.10
CA ASP A 140 1.10 0.72 13.49
C ASP A 140 -0.39 0.38 13.45
N LEU A 141 -0.67 -0.93 13.31
CA LEU A 141 -2.00 -1.50 13.50
C LEU A 141 -2.04 -2.10 14.90
N ASP A 142 -2.83 -1.52 15.75
CA ASP A 142 -3.14 -2.13 17.04
C ASP A 142 -4.33 -3.07 16.86
N LEU A 143 -4.05 -4.36 16.85
CA LEU A 143 -5.03 -5.43 16.61
C LEU A 143 -5.43 -6.02 17.97
N ASP A 144 -6.57 -5.59 18.51
CA ASP A 144 -7.02 -5.96 19.84
C ASP A 144 -7.64 -7.35 19.88
N GLU A 145 -8.76 -7.51 19.18
CA GLU A 145 -9.55 -8.73 19.24
C GLU A 145 -9.91 -9.23 17.85
N ARG A 146 -9.65 -10.52 17.60
CA ARG A 146 -10.02 -11.18 16.36
C ARG A 146 -11.51 -11.45 16.31
N ILE A 147 -12.18 -11.00 15.24
CA ILE A 147 -13.62 -11.17 15.04
C ILE A 147 -13.89 -12.43 14.19
N SER A 148 -13.31 -12.49 13.00
CA SER A 148 -13.59 -13.58 12.06
C SER A 148 -12.48 -13.74 11.04
N ASN A 149 -12.52 -14.83 10.28
CA ASN A 149 -11.62 -15.04 9.13
C ASN A 149 -12.27 -15.93 8.11
N GLY A 150 -11.77 -15.89 6.90
CA GLY A 150 -12.29 -16.75 5.84
C GLY A 150 -11.48 -16.68 4.55
N LYS A 151 -12.07 -17.31 3.53
CA LYS A 151 -11.53 -17.36 2.18
C LYS A 151 -12.63 -17.11 1.17
N ILE A 152 -12.34 -16.25 0.19
CA ILE A 152 -13.17 -16.02 -0.99
C ILE A 152 -12.36 -16.51 -2.19
N SER A 153 -12.89 -17.48 -2.94
CA SER A 153 -12.24 -17.98 -4.15
C SER A 153 -12.92 -17.39 -5.36
N ARG A 154 -12.13 -16.69 -6.20
CA ARG A 154 -12.58 -16.08 -7.45
C ARG A 154 -11.87 -16.75 -8.63
N GLU A 155 -12.33 -16.49 -9.85
CA GLU A 155 -11.77 -17.11 -11.06
C GLU A 155 -10.26 -16.83 -11.25
N ALA A 156 -9.81 -15.63 -10.90
CA ALA A 156 -8.44 -15.17 -11.13
C ALA A 156 -7.55 -15.20 -9.88
N ASP A 157 -8.14 -15.29 -8.69
CA ASP A 157 -7.42 -15.19 -7.42
C ASP A 157 -8.16 -15.84 -6.24
N ASP A 158 -7.40 -16.10 -5.18
CA ASP A 158 -7.92 -16.44 -3.87
C ASP A 158 -7.69 -15.26 -2.93
N VAL A 159 -8.71 -14.86 -2.18
CA VAL A 159 -8.59 -13.84 -1.13
C VAL A 159 -8.75 -14.50 0.22
N LEU A 160 -7.68 -14.53 1.00
CA LEU A 160 -7.73 -14.86 2.42
C LEU A 160 -7.98 -13.58 3.20
N TRP A 161 -8.85 -13.62 4.17
CA TRP A 161 -9.14 -12.45 5.00
C TRP A 161 -9.26 -12.81 6.47
N VAL A 162 -8.93 -11.85 7.30
CA VAL A 162 -9.09 -11.91 8.75
C VAL A 162 -9.52 -10.52 9.23
N SER A 163 -10.48 -10.47 10.14
CA SER A 163 -10.93 -9.20 10.70
C SER A 163 -10.67 -9.11 12.20
N TYR A 164 -10.39 -7.89 12.60
CA TYR A 164 -10.07 -7.51 13.97
C TYR A 164 -10.86 -6.27 14.38
N ARG A 165 -11.12 -6.17 15.66
CA ARG A 165 -11.35 -4.89 16.34
C ARG A 165 -9.97 -4.29 16.61
N GLY A 166 -9.81 -2.99 16.43
CA GLY A 166 -8.53 -2.36 16.70
C GLY A 166 -8.54 -0.87 16.42
N THR A 167 -7.38 -0.28 16.58
CA THR A 167 -7.18 1.16 16.47
C THR A 167 -6.21 1.48 15.35
N ILE A 168 -6.50 2.52 14.58
CA ILE A 168 -5.60 3.04 13.55
C ILE A 168 -5.27 4.49 13.89
N ASP A 169 -4.00 4.76 13.98
CA ASP A 169 -3.50 6.13 14.06
C ASP A 169 -3.58 6.78 12.68
N THR A 170 -4.48 7.75 12.53
CA THR A 170 -4.80 8.37 11.24
C THR A 170 -4.01 9.63 10.94
N ASP A 171 -3.33 10.23 11.91
CA ASP A 171 -2.54 11.46 11.70
C ASP A 171 -1.45 11.70 12.77
N ASP A 172 -0.51 12.61 12.43
CA ASP A 172 0.53 13.11 13.34
C ASP A 172 -0.05 13.87 14.56
N ALA A 173 -1.35 14.13 14.61
CA ALA A 173 -2.05 14.81 15.71
C ALA A 173 -2.55 13.83 16.78
N GLY A 174 -2.25 12.53 16.65
CA GLY A 174 -2.59 11.51 17.65
C GLY A 174 -4.09 11.22 17.73
N ARG A 175 -4.82 11.42 16.63
CA ARG A 175 -6.21 10.96 16.53
C ARG A 175 -6.22 9.51 16.10
N SER A 176 -6.55 8.63 17.03
CA SER A 176 -6.79 7.23 16.77
C SER A 176 -8.29 6.99 16.48
N LYS A 177 -8.59 6.16 15.50
CA LYS A 177 -9.94 5.66 15.24
C LYS A 177 -10.02 4.21 15.67
N GLU A 178 -10.93 3.96 16.61
CA GLU A 178 -11.34 2.59 16.96
C GLU A 178 -12.39 2.11 15.95
N GLY A 179 -12.30 0.84 15.56
CA GLY A 179 -13.24 0.27 14.60
C GLY A 179 -12.93 -1.18 14.24
N LEU A 180 -13.59 -1.65 13.20
CA LEU A 180 -13.31 -2.95 12.60
C LEU A 180 -12.34 -2.80 11.44
N MET A 181 -11.43 -3.76 11.32
CA MET A 181 -10.47 -3.88 10.23
C MET A 181 -10.54 -5.25 9.59
N ALA A 182 -10.73 -5.32 8.28
CA ALA A 182 -10.49 -6.54 7.53
C ALA A 182 -9.13 -6.46 6.83
N LEU A 183 -8.22 -7.34 7.23
CA LEU A 183 -6.97 -7.56 6.54
C LEU A 183 -7.20 -8.58 5.42
N LEU A 184 -6.73 -8.28 4.23
CA LEU A 184 -6.93 -9.10 3.03
C LEU A 184 -5.56 -9.51 2.48
N LEU A 185 -5.40 -10.78 2.13
CA LEU A 185 -4.27 -11.30 1.36
C LEU A 185 -4.81 -11.82 0.03
N ILE A 186 -4.42 -11.17 -1.07
CA ILE A 186 -4.87 -11.53 -2.42
C ILE A 186 -3.77 -12.34 -3.08
N ASP A 187 -4.04 -13.62 -3.32
CA ASP A 187 -3.11 -14.58 -3.91
C ASP A 187 -3.40 -14.76 -5.40
N CYS A 188 -2.53 -14.22 -6.24
CA CYS A 188 -2.59 -14.35 -7.69
C CYS A 188 -1.74 -15.51 -8.24
N GLY A 189 -1.11 -16.31 -7.38
CA GLY A 189 -0.21 -17.39 -7.80
C GLY A 189 1.10 -16.92 -8.40
N ASP A 190 1.44 -15.63 -8.31
CA ASP A 190 2.69 -15.05 -8.79
C ASP A 190 3.65 -14.72 -7.63
N SER A 191 4.78 -14.05 -7.94
CA SER A 191 5.80 -13.68 -6.97
C SER A 191 5.55 -12.35 -6.26
N ARG A 192 4.36 -11.77 -6.36
CA ARG A 192 4.01 -10.54 -5.65
C ARG A 192 3.08 -10.85 -4.48
N GLN A 193 3.29 -10.14 -3.39
CA GLN A 193 2.34 -10.09 -2.27
C GLN A 193 1.42 -8.89 -2.43
N ARG A 194 0.14 -9.11 -2.19
CA ARG A 194 -0.90 -8.10 -2.29
C ARG A 194 -1.74 -8.12 -1.03
N PHE A 195 -1.75 -7.00 -0.36
CA PHE A 195 -2.49 -6.79 0.87
C PHE A 195 -3.55 -5.73 0.69
N GLY A 196 -4.67 -5.92 1.34
CA GLY A 196 -5.69 -4.90 1.56
C GLY A 196 -5.94 -4.72 3.04
N VAL A 197 -6.22 -3.49 3.45
CA VAL A 197 -6.76 -3.17 4.78
C VAL A 197 -8.04 -2.40 4.54
N TRP A 198 -9.16 -2.98 4.91
CA TRP A 198 -10.47 -2.36 4.79
C TRP A 198 -10.99 -1.98 6.18
N LEU A 199 -11.28 -0.71 6.37
CA LEU A 199 -11.60 -0.07 7.63
C LEU A 199 -13.07 0.31 7.65
N GLY A 200 -13.70 0.15 8.80
CA GLY A 200 -15.07 0.58 9.01
C GLY A 200 -15.41 0.73 10.49
N PRO A 201 -16.57 1.34 10.82
CA PRO A 201 -16.99 1.51 12.19
C PRO A 201 -17.30 0.16 12.85
N ASP A 202 -17.09 0.11 14.17
CA ASP A 202 -17.62 -0.97 15.00
C ASP A 202 -19.09 -0.66 15.32
N PRO A 203 -20.04 -1.54 14.95
CA PRO A 203 -21.45 -1.31 15.20
C PRO A 203 -21.84 -1.40 16.68
N ASP A 204 -21.06 -2.15 17.49
CA ASP A 204 -21.28 -2.31 18.93
C ASP A 204 -19.95 -2.54 19.66
N PRO A 205 -19.24 -1.46 20.03
CA PRO A 205 -17.92 -1.56 20.69
C PRO A 205 -17.96 -2.26 22.05
N GLU A 206 -19.14 -2.37 22.69
CA GLU A 206 -19.30 -3.02 23.99
C GLU A 206 -19.60 -4.53 23.88
N ALA A 207 -20.02 -5.01 22.70
CA ALA A 207 -20.26 -6.43 22.47
C ALA A 207 -18.94 -7.23 22.44
N ALA A 208 -18.94 -8.43 23.00
CA ALA A 208 -17.85 -9.36 22.78
C ALA A 208 -17.79 -9.80 21.31
N ALA A 209 -16.58 -10.11 20.78
CA ALA A 209 -16.41 -10.51 19.38
C ALA A 209 -17.33 -11.66 18.95
N ALA A 210 -17.58 -12.61 19.84
CA ALA A 210 -18.44 -13.76 19.57
C ALA A 210 -19.94 -13.41 19.42
N ASP A 211 -20.35 -12.28 19.98
CA ASP A 211 -21.75 -11.82 20.00
C ASP A 211 -22.00 -10.65 19.03
N LEU A 212 -20.94 -10.17 18.36
CA LEU A 212 -21.00 -9.03 17.46
C LEU A 212 -21.75 -9.40 16.16
N ASP A 213 -22.80 -8.65 15.83
CA ASP A 213 -23.44 -8.73 14.52
C ASP A 213 -22.58 -7.99 13.48
N VAL A 214 -21.88 -8.75 12.67
CA VAL A 214 -20.99 -8.22 11.62
C VAL A 214 -21.68 -7.94 10.30
N SER A 215 -23.00 -8.17 10.19
CA SER A 215 -23.75 -8.02 8.95
C SER A 215 -23.59 -6.62 8.33
N GLY A 216 -23.14 -6.56 7.10
CA GLY A 216 -22.91 -5.32 6.36
C GLY A 216 -21.66 -4.53 6.77
N THR A 217 -20.88 -5.00 7.75
CA THR A 217 -19.61 -4.39 8.16
C THR A 217 -18.44 -4.89 7.31
N VAL A 218 -17.25 -4.33 7.55
CA VAL A 218 -15.99 -4.80 6.92
C VAL A 218 -15.57 -6.21 7.36
N SER A 219 -16.22 -6.79 8.36
CA SER A 219 -16.03 -8.16 8.86
C SER A 219 -17.04 -9.15 8.29
N ASP A 220 -18.00 -8.69 7.47
CA ASP A 220 -18.99 -9.52 6.81
C ASP A 220 -18.44 -10.11 5.51
N PRO A 221 -18.38 -11.44 5.35
CA PRO A 221 -17.91 -12.08 4.11
C PRO A 221 -18.62 -11.60 2.84
N GLU A 222 -19.94 -11.39 2.91
CA GLU A 222 -20.73 -10.93 1.76
C GLU A 222 -20.42 -9.47 1.40
N ALA A 223 -20.17 -8.64 2.41
CA ALA A 223 -19.75 -7.26 2.20
C ALA A 223 -18.33 -7.20 1.61
N ILE A 224 -17.40 -8.03 2.10
CA ILE A 224 -16.04 -8.15 1.55
C ILE A 224 -16.09 -8.59 0.08
N GLU A 225 -16.87 -9.61 -0.25
CA GLU A 225 -16.99 -10.11 -1.62
C GLU A 225 -17.57 -9.04 -2.56
N ARG A 226 -18.61 -8.34 -2.13
CA ARG A 226 -19.23 -7.24 -2.87
C ARG A 226 -18.26 -6.08 -3.08
N PHE A 227 -17.54 -5.66 -2.04
CA PHE A 227 -16.54 -4.60 -2.13
C PHE A 227 -15.41 -4.97 -3.10
N LEU A 228 -14.94 -6.21 -3.07
CA LEU A 228 -13.86 -6.68 -3.95
C LEU A 228 -14.32 -7.02 -5.36
N SER A 229 -15.63 -7.05 -5.64
CA SER A 229 -16.16 -7.44 -6.94
C SER A 229 -15.55 -6.67 -8.13
N PRO A 230 -15.38 -5.34 -8.11
CA PRO A 230 -14.75 -4.60 -9.20
C PRO A 230 -13.20 -4.67 -9.18
N ILE A 231 -12.57 -5.18 -8.13
CA ILE A 231 -11.13 -5.15 -7.90
C ILE A 231 -10.48 -6.44 -8.40
N HIS A 232 -9.58 -6.34 -9.38
CA HIS A 232 -8.92 -7.49 -10.03
C HIS A 232 -7.41 -7.28 -10.18
N PRO A 233 -6.62 -7.23 -9.10
CA PRO A 233 -5.20 -6.87 -9.15
C PRO A 233 -4.31 -7.97 -9.76
N CYS A 234 -4.89 -9.09 -10.14
CA CYS A 234 -4.20 -10.23 -10.76
C CYS A 234 -4.25 -10.21 -12.30
N ARG A 235 -4.84 -9.19 -12.91
CA ARG A 235 -4.97 -9.05 -14.37
C ARG A 235 -3.85 -8.22 -14.98
#